data_010f2af1c3ff7530af7888df37b697e1
#
_entry.id   010f2af1c3ff7530af7888df37b697e1
#
_cell.length_a   1.000
_cell.length_b   1.000
_cell.length_c   1.000
_cell.angle_alpha   90.00
_cell.angle_beta   90.00
_cell.angle_gamma   90.00
#
_symmetry.space_group_name_H-M   'P 1'
#
loop_
_entity.id
_entity.type
_entity.pdbx_description
1 polymer ?
#
loop_
_entity_poly.entity_id
_entity_poly.type
_entity_poly.pdbx_seq_one_letter_code
_entity_poly.pdbx_strand_id
1 'polypeptide(L)'
;MYKRQGLASCLGYYNLSTGRFSKITATPGVAGTRINDGRCDRMGNFVFSTMDAGEPVQTIGRFHRFNAATLKTETLDLPEVAIPNSICFSPDGSTMYYADSLQECIFCCDYPSLENQRVFTTVNGQGAPDGSCIDAQGFLWNAEWGGSRVVRYATDGKVDSVIDSPCIQTTCPVLAGPGYKTLYCTSARIGLDKPADFDSTLIKAEAVLAAGSPEERFTGRLH
;
A
#
# COMPACT_ATOMS: atom_id res chain seq x y z
N MET A 1 -14.56 -18.38 -0.44
CA MET A 1 -13.51 -17.41 -0.78
C MET A 1 -13.12 -16.67 0.50
N TYR A 2 -11.84 -16.51 0.78
CA TYR A 2 -11.35 -15.84 1.99
C TYR A 2 -10.60 -14.57 1.59
N LYS A 3 -10.83 -13.50 2.36
CA LYS A 3 -10.06 -12.27 2.27
C LYS A 3 -9.19 -12.13 3.53
N ARG A 4 -7.91 -11.82 3.39
CA ARG A 4 -7.05 -11.49 4.53
C ARG A 4 -7.28 -10.07 4.95
N GLN A 5 -7.20 -9.87 6.25
CA GLN A 5 -7.36 -8.55 6.85
C GLN A 5 -6.24 -8.32 7.87
N GLY A 6 -5.57 -7.20 7.71
CA GLY A 6 -4.80 -6.59 8.78
C GLY A 6 -5.74 -5.73 9.60
N LEU A 7 -5.84 -6.02 10.88
CA LEU A 7 -6.60 -5.23 11.85
C LEU A 7 -5.64 -4.54 12.81
N ALA A 8 -6.11 -3.60 13.58
CA ALA A 8 -5.26 -2.87 14.52
C ALA A 8 -4.43 -3.80 15.44
N SER A 9 -4.97 -4.95 15.83
CA SER A 9 -4.33 -5.85 16.80
C SER A 9 -3.99 -7.25 16.27
N CYS A 10 -4.34 -7.57 15.02
CA CYS A 10 -4.10 -8.92 14.50
C CYS A 10 -4.17 -9.03 12.97
N LEU A 11 -3.56 -10.09 12.46
CA LEU A 11 -3.84 -10.62 11.13
C LEU A 11 -4.92 -11.69 11.22
N GLY A 12 -5.78 -11.76 10.24
CA GLY A 12 -6.86 -12.76 10.20
C GLY A 12 -7.40 -13.03 8.81
N TYR A 13 -8.26 -14.05 8.74
CA TYR A 13 -9.02 -14.38 7.56
C TYR A 13 -10.48 -13.96 7.73
N TYR A 14 -11.00 -13.33 6.70
CA TYR A 14 -12.41 -13.05 6.59
C TYR A 14 -13.02 -13.93 5.50
N ASN A 15 -13.98 -14.78 5.88
CA ASN A 15 -14.69 -15.64 4.93
C ASN A 15 -15.83 -14.83 4.30
N LEU A 16 -15.72 -14.53 3.01
CA LEU A 16 -16.69 -13.73 2.28
C LEU A 16 -18.06 -14.38 2.15
N SER A 17 -18.13 -15.73 2.22
CA SER A 17 -19.40 -16.45 2.10
C SER A 17 -20.17 -16.55 3.41
N THR A 18 -19.46 -16.62 4.54
CA THR A 18 -20.07 -16.81 5.87
C THR A 18 -20.02 -15.55 6.74
N GLY A 19 -19.28 -14.52 6.33
CA GLY A 19 -19.05 -13.32 7.13
C GLY A 19 -18.19 -13.55 8.38
N ARG A 20 -17.57 -14.73 8.55
CA ARG A 20 -16.78 -15.06 9.73
C ARG A 20 -15.35 -14.55 9.60
N PHE A 21 -14.89 -13.89 10.67
CA PHE A 21 -13.47 -13.55 10.86
C PHE A 21 -12.80 -14.61 11.74
N SER A 22 -11.59 -15.00 11.37
CA SER A 22 -10.74 -15.92 12.13
C SER A 22 -9.36 -15.29 12.31
N LYS A 23 -8.98 -15.03 13.56
CA LYS A 23 -7.65 -14.53 13.90
C LYS A 23 -6.58 -15.58 13.61
N ILE A 24 -5.48 -15.15 12.99
CA ILE A 24 -4.30 -15.98 12.72
C ILE A 24 -3.24 -15.74 13.79
N THR A 25 -2.81 -14.47 13.94
CA THR A 25 -1.74 -14.08 14.85
C THR A 25 -1.96 -12.66 15.33
N ALA A 26 -1.35 -12.30 16.46
CA ALA A 26 -1.30 -10.91 16.89
C ALA A 26 -0.43 -10.08 15.92
N THR A 27 -0.74 -8.80 15.82
CA THR A 27 0.13 -7.85 15.11
C THR A 27 1.45 -7.74 15.88
N PRO A 28 2.61 -7.91 15.25
CA PRO A 28 3.89 -7.60 15.87
C PRO A 28 4.03 -6.09 16.04
N GLY A 29 4.93 -5.66 16.90
CA GLY A 29 5.28 -4.26 17.05
C GLY A 29 5.19 -3.76 18.47
N VAL A 30 5.40 -2.46 18.61
CA VAL A 30 5.34 -1.74 19.88
C VAL A 30 3.88 -1.59 20.31
N ALA A 31 3.62 -1.61 21.63
CA ALA A 31 2.29 -1.31 22.16
C ALA A 31 1.84 0.08 21.67
N GLY A 32 0.57 0.22 21.29
CA GLY A 32 0.03 1.47 20.76
C GLY A 32 0.16 1.62 19.24
N THR A 33 0.71 0.62 18.54
CA THR A 33 0.74 0.63 17.05
C THR A 33 -0.46 -0.09 16.45
N ARG A 34 -0.78 0.25 15.20
CA ARG A 34 -1.78 -0.40 14.35
C ARG A 34 -1.22 -0.70 12.96
N ILE A 35 -1.81 -1.64 12.26
CA ILE A 35 -1.51 -1.84 10.82
C ILE A 35 -2.01 -0.63 10.03
N ASN A 36 -1.21 -0.20 9.04
CA ASN A 36 -1.60 0.85 8.10
C ASN A 36 -1.75 0.34 6.67
N ASP A 37 -0.66 -0.08 6.04
CA ASP A 37 -0.67 -0.59 4.65
C ASP A 37 -0.20 -2.05 4.59
N GLY A 38 -0.50 -2.74 3.48
CA GLY A 38 -0.01 -4.11 3.27
C GLY A 38 -0.41 -4.70 1.93
N ARG A 39 0.51 -5.50 1.38
CA ARG A 39 0.36 -6.18 0.08
C ARG A 39 1.02 -7.55 0.09
N CYS A 40 0.54 -8.46 -0.75
CA CYS A 40 1.26 -9.71 -0.99
C CYS A 40 2.45 -9.48 -1.91
N ASP A 41 3.60 -10.08 -1.56
CA ASP A 41 4.77 -10.14 -2.45
C ASP A 41 4.59 -11.19 -3.55
N ARG A 42 5.52 -11.26 -4.51
CA ARG A 42 5.48 -12.21 -5.63
C ARG A 42 5.70 -13.66 -5.20
N MET A 43 6.17 -13.89 -3.97
CA MET A 43 6.32 -15.23 -3.37
C MET A 43 5.09 -15.67 -2.57
N GLY A 44 4.06 -14.82 -2.49
CA GLY A 44 2.80 -15.10 -1.79
C GLY A 44 2.87 -14.87 -0.28
N ASN A 45 3.88 -14.19 0.25
CA ASN A 45 3.88 -13.71 1.63
C ASN A 45 3.05 -12.43 1.74
N PHE A 46 2.60 -12.08 2.95
CA PHE A 46 1.93 -10.82 3.19
C PHE A 46 2.88 -9.84 3.88
N VAL A 47 3.30 -8.82 3.15
CA VAL A 47 4.10 -7.71 3.68
C VAL A 47 3.16 -6.60 4.12
N PHE A 48 3.38 -6.08 5.33
CA PHE A 48 2.53 -5.05 5.92
C PHE A 48 3.34 -4.14 6.83
N SER A 49 2.76 -3.00 7.16
CA SER A 49 3.37 -2.01 8.04
C SER A 49 2.56 -1.78 9.30
N THR A 50 3.24 -1.36 10.35
CA THR A 50 2.63 -0.81 11.56
C THR A 50 2.98 0.66 11.69
N MET A 51 2.09 1.47 12.28
CA MET A 51 2.32 2.86 12.63
C MET A 51 1.81 3.16 14.03
N ASP A 52 2.27 4.25 14.61
CA ASP A 52 1.73 4.76 15.87
C ASP A 52 0.23 5.09 15.72
N ALA A 53 -0.57 4.70 16.71
CA ALA A 53 -1.98 5.05 16.80
C ALA A 53 -2.24 6.29 17.70
N GLY A 54 -1.18 6.89 18.25
CA GLY A 54 -1.23 8.07 19.12
C GLY A 54 -1.24 9.39 18.35
N GLU A 55 -1.46 10.47 19.10
CA GLU A 55 -1.37 11.84 18.63
C GLU A 55 -0.47 12.64 19.57
N PRO A 56 0.60 13.30 19.11
CA PRO A 56 1.10 13.31 17.74
C PRO A 56 1.71 11.96 17.33
N VAL A 57 1.67 11.62 16.05
CA VAL A 57 2.23 10.38 15.50
C VAL A 57 3.73 10.34 15.71
N GLN A 58 4.25 9.24 16.28
CA GLN A 58 5.67 9.01 16.51
C GLN A 58 6.27 8.14 15.39
N THR A 59 7.57 8.30 15.15
CA THR A 59 8.33 7.49 14.17
C THR A 59 8.73 6.16 14.82
N ILE A 60 7.76 5.28 15.05
CA ILE A 60 7.93 3.93 15.63
C ILE A 60 7.32 2.84 14.74
N GLY A 61 6.82 3.23 13.57
CA GLY A 61 6.25 2.32 12.59
C GLY A 61 7.33 1.45 11.96
N ARG A 62 6.97 0.21 11.61
CA ARG A 62 7.87 -0.79 11.04
C ARG A 62 7.20 -1.59 9.93
N PHE A 63 8.02 -2.19 9.09
CA PHE A 63 7.58 -3.13 8.07
C PHE A 63 7.78 -4.56 8.54
N HIS A 64 6.84 -5.44 8.19
CA HIS A 64 6.80 -6.83 8.60
C HIS A 64 6.45 -7.72 7.41
N ARG A 65 6.94 -8.96 7.43
CA ARG A 65 6.55 -10.00 6.48
C ARG A 65 5.93 -11.19 7.23
N PHE A 66 4.69 -11.50 6.90
CA PHE A 66 4.03 -12.72 7.34
C PHE A 66 4.29 -13.80 6.29
N ASN A 67 5.15 -14.74 6.63
CA ASN A 67 5.64 -15.78 5.72
C ASN A 67 4.56 -16.82 5.48
N ALA A 68 4.27 -17.11 4.21
CA ALA A 68 3.20 -18.00 3.80
C ALA A 68 3.48 -19.48 4.12
N ALA A 69 4.73 -19.90 4.09
CA ALA A 69 5.12 -21.29 4.34
C ALA A 69 5.19 -21.61 5.84
N THR A 70 5.70 -20.70 6.65
CA THR A 70 5.94 -20.92 8.09
C THR A 70 4.83 -20.37 8.96
N LEU A 71 3.96 -19.50 8.44
CA LEU A 71 2.93 -18.75 9.15
C LEU A 71 3.49 -17.93 10.33
N LYS A 72 4.73 -17.48 10.20
CA LYS A 72 5.40 -16.63 11.19
C LYS A 72 5.58 -15.23 10.63
N THR A 73 5.56 -14.26 11.53
CA THR A 73 5.87 -12.86 11.21
C THR A 73 7.31 -12.56 11.57
N GLU A 74 8.00 -11.85 10.70
CA GLU A 74 9.32 -11.27 10.94
C GLU A 74 9.26 -9.77 10.69
N THR A 75 10.05 -9.00 11.41
CA THR A 75 10.25 -7.58 11.15
C THR A 75 11.33 -7.44 10.10
N LEU A 76 11.06 -6.62 9.07
CA LEU A 76 12.02 -6.34 8.00
C LEU A 76 13.05 -5.33 8.48
N ASP A 77 14.30 -5.48 8.02
CA ASP A 77 15.41 -4.57 8.33
C ASP A 77 15.33 -3.31 7.45
N LEU A 78 14.31 -2.50 7.72
CA LEU A 78 14.05 -1.21 7.11
C LEU A 78 13.98 -0.14 8.20
N PRO A 79 14.25 1.15 7.89
CA PRO A 79 14.13 2.24 8.84
C PRO A 79 12.75 2.31 9.49
N GLU A 80 12.70 2.81 10.72
CA GLU A 80 11.45 3.20 11.35
C GLU A 80 10.84 4.38 10.61
N VAL A 81 9.51 4.39 10.51
CA VAL A 81 8.73 5.37 9.76
C VAL A 81 7.56 5.86 10.60
N ALA A 82 7.08 7.05 10.29
CA ALA A 82 5.93 7.63 10.98
C ALA A 82 4.61 7.11 10.40
N ILE A 83 4.40 7.31 9.09
CA ILE A 83 3.18 6.90 8.38
C ILE A 83 3.57 6.03 7.18
N PRO A 84 3.81 4.73 7.39
CA PRO A 84 4.23 3.82 6.34
C PRO A 84 3.12 3.54 5.34
N ASN A 85 3.42 3.71 4.05
CA ASN A 85 2.50 3.52 2.93
C ASN A 85 3.23 2.95 1.69
N SER A 86 2.55 2.87 0.56
CA SER A 86 3.07 2.54 -0.78
C SER A 86 3.71 1.15 -0.90
N ILE A 87 3.35 0.19 -0.05
CA ILE A 87 3.92 -1.17 -0.16
C ILE A 87 3.50 -1.80 -1.49
N CYS A 88 4.46 -1.98 -2.39
CA CYS A 88 4.25 -2.72 -3.64
C CYS A 88 5.58 -3.29 -4.17
N PHE A 89 5.49 -4.14 -5.19
CA PHE A 89 6.62 -4.91 -5.71
C PHE A 89 6.67 -4.81 -7.23
N SER A 90 7.89 -4.74 -7.78
CA SER A 90 8.10 -4.83 -9.23
C SER A 90 7.47 -6.09 -9.83
N PRO A 91 7.18 -6.14 -11.15
CA PRO A 91 6.58 -7.31 -11.77
C PRO A 91 7.39 -8.59 -11.58
N ASP A 92 8.71 -8.51 -11.56
CA ASP A 92 9.63 -9.62 -11.33
C ASP A 92 9.87 -9.93 -9.84
N GLY A 93 9.36 -9.08 -8.93
CA GLY A 93 9.52 -9.24 -7.49
C GLY A 93 10.90 -8.88 -6.95
N SER A 94 11.78 -8.31 -7.76
CA SER A 94 13.15 -7.97 -7.35
C SER A 94 13.28 -6.65 -6.60
N THR A 95 12.26 -5.79 -6.66
CA THR A 95 12.23 -4.48 -6.00
C THR A 95 10.99 -4.34 -5.14
N MET A 96 11.17 -3.90 -3.90
CA MET A 96 10.10 -3.45 -3.01
C MET A 96 10.08 -1.92 -2.99
N TYR A 97 8.90 -1.34 -3.08
CA TYR A 97 8.64 0.08 -2.85
C TYR A 97 7.90 0.26 -1.53
N TYR A 98 8.18 1.35 -0.85
CA TYR A 98 7.51 1.75 0.39
C TYR A 98 7.65 3.27 0.60
N ALA A 99 6.81 3.87 1.43
CA ALA A 99 6.86 5.30 1.72
C ALA A 99 6.79 5.58 3.22
N ASP A 100 7.25 6.74 3.59
CA ASP A 100 6.82 7.46 4.79
C ASP A 100 6.12 8.74 4.34
N SER A 101 4.80 8.81 4.56
CA SER A 101 4.00 9.94 4.09
C SER A 101 4.45 11.28 4.69
N LEU A 102 4.95 11.29 5.94
CA LEU A 102 5.47 12.51 6.58
C LEU A 102 6.78 13.01 5.96
N GLN A 103 7.56 12.13 5.36
CA GLN A 103 8.79 12.50 4.65
C GLN A 103 8.53 12.90 3.20
N GLU A 104 7.29 12.76 2.72
CA GLU A 104 6.90 13.01 1.33
C GLU A 104 7.75 12.24 0.31
N CYS A 105 8.31 11.09 0.73
CA CYS A 105 9.21 10.26 -0.08
C CYS A 105 8.67 8.86 -0.29
N ILE A 106 8.82 8.36 -1.51
CA ILE A 106 8.74 6.94 -1.83
C ILE A 106 10.16 6.40 -1.94
N PHE A 107 10.43 5.33 -1.23
CA PHE A 107 11.71 4.62 -1.22
C PHE A 107 11.60 3.32 -2.01
N CYS A 108 12.74 2.75 -2.38
CA CYS A 108 12.81 1.39 -2.88
C CYS A 108 14.07 0.68 -2.37
N CYS A 109 14.03 -0.64 -2.39
CA CYS A 109 15.16 -1.50 -2.06
C CYS A 109 15.10 -2.79 -2.89
N ASP A 110 16.19 -3.52 -2.93
CA ASP A 110 16.23 -4.86 -3.50
C ASP A 110 15.40 -5.80 -2.61
N TYR A 111 14.64 -6.71 -3.20
CA TYR A 111 13.79 -7.63 -2.46
C TYR A 111 14.04 -9.08 -2.91
N PRO A 112 14.16 -10.06 -1.99
CA PRO A 112 13.85 -9.96 -0.56
C PRO A 112 15.03 -9.57 0.36
N SER A 113 16.20 -9.20 -0.19
CA SER A 113 17.42 -8.92 0.60
C SER A 113 17.35 -7.63 1.42
N LEU A 114 16.53 -6.66 1.02
CA LEU A 114 16.38 -5.33 1.59
C LEU A 114 17.64 -4.45 1.46
N GLU A 115 18.57 -4.85 0.63
CA GLU A 115 19.78 -4.08 0.30
C GLU A 115 19.46 -2.90 -0.63
N ASN A 116 20.44 -2.02 -0.85
CA ASN A 116 20.38 -0.89 -1.78
C ASN A 116 19.14 0.03 -1.53
N GLN A 117 18.84 0.29 -0.25
CA GLN A 117 17.77 1.22 0.13
C GLN A 117 18.07 2.62 -0.38
N ARG A 118 17.11 3.24 -1.08
CA ARG A 118 17.28 4.55 -1.68
C ARG A 118 15.95 5.25 -1.86
N VAL A 119 15.98 6.58 -2.00
CA VAL A 119 14.82 7.34 -2.45
C VAL A 119 14.54 6.97 -3.90
N PHE A 120 13.31 6.57 -4.18
CA PHE A 120 12.81 6.35 -5.54
C PHE A 120 12.32 7.66 -6.14
N THR A 121 11.49 8.40 -5.39
CA THR A 121 10.99 9.71 -5.79
C THR A 121 10.54 10.52 -4.58
N THR A 122 10.44 11.84 -4.75
CA THR A 122 9.89 12.76 -3.76
C THR A 122 8.61 13.38 -4.32
N VAL A 123 7.55 13.37 -3.53
CA VAL A 123 6.28 14.02 -3.85
C VAL A 123 6.43 15.50 -3.53
N ASN A 124 6.55 16.33 -4.57
CA ASN A 124 6.91 17.75 -4.40
C ASN A 124 5.73 18.62 -3.92
N GLY A 125 5.35 18.51 -2.64
CA GLY A 125 4.52 19.48 -1.92
C GLY A 125 3.05 19.62 -2.36
N GLN A 126 2.52 18.68 -3.15
CA GLN A 126 1.12 18.69 -3.58
C GLN A 126 0.31 17.55 -2.98
N GLY A 127 0.77 16.98 -1.87
CA GLY A 127 0.17 15.86 -1.19
C GLY A 127 1.25 14.98 -0.57
N ALA A 128 0.83 13.91 0.11
CA ALA A 128 1.72 12.92 0.70
C ALA A 128 1.52 11.56 0.01
N PRO A 129 2.58 10.74 -0.19
CA PRO A 129 2.42 9.42 -0.78
C PRO A 129 1.57 8.52 0.12
N ASP A 130 0.48 7.98 -0.42
CA ASP A 130 -0.38 7.00 0.24
C ASP A 130 -0.22 5.63 -0.45
N GLY A 131 -1.27 4.88 -0.71
CA GLY A 131 -1.18 3.57 -1.34
C GLY A 131 -0.66 3.63 -2.78
N SER A 132 -0.04 2.53 -3.21
CA SER A 132 0.50 2.37 -4.56
C SER A 132 0.14 1.04 -5.19
N CYS A 133 0.20 0.99 -6.52
CA CYS A 133 0.26 -0.26 -7.27
C CYS A 133 1.28 -0.16 -8.42
N ILE A 134 1.67 -1.30 -8.98
CA ILE A 134 2.59 -1.38 -10.11
C ILE A 134 1.84 -1.89 -11.33
N ASP A 135 2.07 -1.28 -12.50
CA ASP A 135 1.53 -1.77 -13.74
C ASP A 135 2.43 -2.84 -14.41
N ALA A 136 1.94 -3.42 -15.51
CA ALA A 136 2.67 -4.46 -16.24
C ALA A 136 3.98 -3.99 -16.89
N GLN A 137 4.19 -2.66 -17.01
CA GLN A 137 5.43 -2.06 -17.49
C GLN A 137 6.42 -1.76 -16.36
N GLY A 138 6.05 -2.00 -15.09
CA GLY A 138 6.85 -1.72 -13.92
C GLY A 138 6.76 -0.27 -13.42
N PHE A 139 5.83 0.53 -13.95
CA PHE A 139 5.61 1.89 -13.49
C PHE A 139 4.77 1.90 -12.22
N LEU A 140 5.11 2.79 -11.30
CA LEU A 140 4.45 2.92 -10.01
C LEU A 140 3.32 3.95 -10.09
N TRP A 141 2.12 3.53 -9.69
CA TRP A 141 0.96 4.40 -9.53
C TRP A 141 0.77 4.70 -8.05
N ASN A 142 0.85 5.96 -7.65
CA ASN A 142 0.72 6.39 -6.26
C ASN A 142 -0.48 7.32 -6.11
N ALA A 143 -1.31 7.08 -5.12
CA ALA A 143 -2.30 8.05 -4.66
C ALA A 143 -1.62 9.06 -3.75
N GLU A 144 -1.82 10.35 -4.00
CA GLU A 144 -1.25 11.42 -3.21
C GLU A 144 -2.31 12.02 -2.29
N TRP A 145 -2.24 11.67 -1.01
CA TRP A 145 -3.13 12.16 0.03
C TRP A 145 -3.09 13.68 0.12
N GLY A 146 -4.26 14.33 0.00
CA GLY A 146 -4.36 15.78 -0.01
C GLY A 146 -4.00 16.45 -1.35
N GLY A 147 -3.48 15.67 -2.31
CA GLY A 147 -3.03 16.15 -3.62
C GLY A 147 -4.10 16.14 -4.71
N SER A 148 -5.28 15.58 -4.45
CA SER A 148 -6.38 15.43 -5.44
C SER A 148 -5.94 14.75 -6.74
N ARG A 149 -5.08 13.73 -6.66
CA ARG A 149 -4.53 13.08 -7.85
C ARG A 149 -3.98 11.68 -7.60
N VAL A 150 -3.81 10.93 -8.68
CA VAL A 150 -2.98 9.72 -8.75
C VAL A 150 -1.86 9.98 -9.74
N VAL A 151 -0.62 9.75 -9.34
CA VAL A 151 0.56 9.99 -10.17
C VAL A 151 1.16 8.67 -10.61
N ARG A 152 1.49 8.56 -11.89
CA ARG A 152 2.27 7.47 -12.46
C ARG A 152 3.72 7.87 -12.55
N TYR A 153 4.59 7.09 -11.94
CA TYR A 153 6.03 7.28 -11.96
C TYR A 153 6.70 6.21 -12.82
N ALA A 154 7.59 6.64 -13.71
CA ALA A 154 8.44 5.75 -14.48
C ALA A 154 9.43 5.00 -13.57
N THR A 155 10.07 3.94 -14.09
CA THR A 155 10.99 3.10 -13.32
C THR A 155 12.23 3.85 -12.80
N ASP A 156 12.51 5.04 -13.31
CA ASP A 156 13.57 5.95 -12.84
C ASP A 156 13.07 6.98 -11.81
N GLY A 157 11.82 6.88 -11.36
CA GLY A 157 11.21 7.77 -10.37
C GLY A 157 10.68 9.09 -10.91
N LYS A 158 10.78 9.35 -12.22
CA LYS A 158 10.21 10.57 -12.83
C LYS A 158 8.72 10.42 -13.05
N VAL A 159 8.01 11.55 -12.94
CA VAL A 159 6.59 11.62 -13.27
C VAL A 159 6.40 11.32 -14.76
N ASP A 160 5.60 10.31 -15.07
CA ASP A 160 5.18 9.94 -16.42
C ASP A 160 3.85 10.58 -16.76
N SER A 161 2.87 10.43 -15.89
CA SER A 161 1.54 11.00 -16.07
C SER A 161 0.82 11.25 -14.74
N VAL A 162 -0.18 12.12 -14.78
CA VAL A 162 -1.01 12.48 -13.64
C VAL A 162 -2.48 12.31 -14.02
N ILE A 163 -3.27 11.74 -13.11
CA ILE A 163 -4.72 11.66 -13.20
C ILE A 163 -5.30 12.49 -12.07
N ASP A 164 -5.94 13.60 -12.41
CA ASP A 164 -6.64 14.43 -11.44
C ASP A 164 -7.87 13.69 -10.87
N SER A 165 -8.12 13.91 -9.61
CA SER A 165 -9.22 13.31 -8.84
C SER A 165 -10.18 14.38 -8.35
N PRO A 166 -11.50 14.13 -8.40
CA PRO A 166 -12.48 14.98 -7.74
C PRO A 166 -12.42 14.88 -6.21
N CYS A 167 -11.71 13.88 -5.68
CA CYS A 167 -11.52 13.66 -4.25
C CYS A 167 -10.23 14.32 -3.78
N ILE A 168 -10.26 15.01 -2.65
CA ILE A 168 -9.09 15.69 -2.08
C ILE A 168 -8.05 14.68 -1.59
N GLN A 169 -8.51 13.65 -0.88
CA GLN A 169 -7.65 12.65 -0.24
C GLN A 169 -7.76 11.31 -0.97
N THR A 170 -7.06 11.14 -2.10
CA THR A 170 -6.89 9.84 -2.75
C THR A 170 -6.05 8.93 -1.87
N THR A 171 -6.42 7.62 -1.77
CA THR A 171 -5.76 6.72 -0.80
C THR A 171 -5.06 5.53 -1.44
N CYS A 172 -5.73 4.71 -2.23
CA CYS A 172 -5.10 3.50 -2.77
C CYS A 172 -5.59 3.19 -4.19
N PRO A 173 -4.69 3.25 -5.20
CA PRO A 173 -5.01 2.91 -6.57
C PRO A 173 -4.90 1.41 -6.82
N VAL A 174 -5.67 0.92 -7.78
CA VAL A 174 -5.54 -0.43 -8.34
C VAL A 174 -5.96 -0.43 -9.80
N LEU A 175 -5.25 -1.18 -10.63
CA LEU A 175 -5.62 -1.42 -12.01
C LEU A 175 -6.43 -2.71 -12.09
N ALA A 176 -7.66 -2.63 -12.59
CA ALA A 176 -8.61 -3.73 -12.61
C ALA A 176 -9.51 -3.68 -13.86
N GLY A 177 -10.62 -4.45 -13.84
CA GLY A 177 -11.54 -4.54 -14.97
C GLY A 177 -11.01 -5.35 -16.15
N PRO A 178 -11.68 -5.33 -17.30
CA PRO A 178 -11.26 -6.08 -18.49
C PRO A 178 -9.87 -5.66 -18.96
N GLY A 179 -8.94 -6.62 -19.02
CA GLY A 179 -7.54 -6.38 -19.40
C GLY A 179 -6.76 -5.51 -18.40
N TYR A 180 -7.28 -5.32 -17.18
CA TYR A 180 -6.66 -4.48 -16.12
C TYR A 180 -6.37 -3.03 -16.56
N LYS A 181 -7.24 -2.46 -17.41
CA LYS A 181 -7.06 -1.13 -18.01
C LYS A 181 -7.90 -0.02 -17.37
N THR A 182 -8.56 -0.32 -16.27
CA THR A 182 -9.34 0.65 -15.50
C THR A 182 -8.63 0.91 -14.20
N LEU A 183 -8.31 2.17 -13.93
CA LEU A 183 -7.82 2.60 -12.64
C LEU A 183 -9.00 2.82 -11.71
N TYR A 184 -8.97 2.17 -10.57
CA TYR A 184 -9.83 2.46 -9.42
C TYR A 184 -8.96 3.04 -8.31
N CYS A 185 -9.48 4.04 -7.61
CA CYS A 185 -8.78 4.59 -6.45
C CYS A 185 -9.80 4.88 -5.34
N THR A 186 -9.49 4.43 -4.14
CA THR A 186 -10.25 4.79 -2.94
C THR A 186 -9.90 6.20 -2.48
N SER A 187 -10.78 6.82 -1.71
CA SER A 187 -10.55 8.14 -1.12
C SER A 187 -11.02 8.19 0.34
N ALA A 188 -10.54 9.16 1.08
CA ALA A 188 -10.92 9.42 2.46
C ALA A 188 -11.50 10.84 2.61
N ARG A 189 -12.15 11.08 3.75
CA ARG A 189 -12.69 12.41 4.12
C ARG A 189 -12.31 12.83 5.54
N ILE A 190 -11.46 12.05 6.20
CA ILE A 190 -11.07 12.32 7.58
C ILE A 190 -10.28 13.63 7.67
N GLY A 191 -10.60 14.47 8.65
CA GLY A 191 -9.87 15.73 8.85
C GLY A 191 -10.17 16.84 7.83
N LEU A 192 -11.08 16.63 6.88
CA LEU A 192 -11.51 17.68 5.95
C LEU A 192 -12.62 18.52 6.57
N ASP A 193 -12.40 19.83 6.70
CA ASP A 193 -13.42 20.77 7.20
C ASP A 193 -14.61 20.86 6.25
N LYS A 194 -14.33 20.82 4.93
CA LYS A 194 -15.35 20.91 3.86
C LYS A 194 -15.10 19.81 2.83
N PRO A 195 -15.48 18.56 3.13
CA PRO A 195 -15.32 17.47 2.16
C PRO A 195 -16.20 17.70 0.93
N ALA A 196 -15.68 17.37 -0.24
CA ALA A 196 -16.46 17.33 -1.47
C ALA A 196 -17.43 16.12 -1.49
N ASP A 197 -18.42 16.14 -2.36
CA ASP A 197 -19.41 15.06 -2.48
C ASP A 197 -18.79 13.69 -2.81
N PHE A 198 -17.66 13.71 -3.50
CA PHE A 198 -16.93 12.50 -3.91
C PHE A 198 -15.93 12.00 -2.87
N ASP A 199 -15.61 12.76 -1.82
CA ASP A 199 -14.69 12.30 -0.78
C ASP A 199 -15.29 11.12 0.00
N SER A 200 -14.44 10.13 0.30
CA SER A 200 -14.82 8.83 0.90
C SER A 200 -15.55 7.90 -0.09
N THR A 201 -15.31 8.04 -1.38
CA THR A 201 -15.87 7.17 -2.42
C THR A 201 -14.77 6.38 -3.16
N LEU A 202 -15.20 5.50 -4.05
CA LEU A 202 -14.35 4.82 -5.01
C LEU A 202 -14.45 5.58 -6.35
N ILE A 203 -13.35 6.18 -6.78
CA ILE A 203 -13.24 6.82 -8.08
C ILE A 203 -12.76 5.83 -9.14
N LYS A 204 -13.10 6.12 -10.38
CA LYS A 204 -12.77 5.30 -11.56
C LYS A 204 -12.27 6.17 -12.69
N ALA A 205 -11.14 5.81 -13.29
CA ALA A 205 -10.64 6.38 -14.52
C ALA A 205 -10.46 5.27 -15.57
N GLU A 206 -11.02 5.47 -16.76
CA GLU A 206 -10.93 4.52 -17.86
C GLU A 206 -9.76 4.86 -18.79
N ALA A 207 -9.36 3.86 -19.57
CA ALA A 207 -8.36 4.01 -20.63
C ALA A 207 -7.02 4.59 -20.15
N VAL A 208 -6.55 4.13 -19.00
CA VAL A 208 -5.21 4.47 -18.55
C VAL A 208 -4.15 3.90 -19.51
N LEU A 209 -3.01 4.59 -19.58
CA LEU A 209 -1.93 4.35 -20.56
C LEU A 209 -1.33 2.93 -20.50
N ALA A 210 -1.49 2.22 -19.40
CA ALA A 210 -0.93 0.90 -19.21
C ALA A 210 -1.94 -0.07 -18.59
N ALA A 211 -1.77 -1.36 -18.85
CA ALA A 211 -2.51 -2.41 -18.18
C ALA A 211 -1.82 -2.77 -16.85
N GLY A 212 -2.61 -3.08 -15.83
CA GLY A 212 -2.13 -3.72 -14.62
C GLY A 212 -1.86 -5.21 -14.80
N SER A 213 -1.48 -5.84 -13.71
CA SER A 213 -1.35 -7.29 -13.58
C SER A 213 -2.28 -7.79 -12.47
N PRO A 214 -2.66 -9.08 -12.47
CA PRO A 214 -3.35 -9.65 -11.32
C PRO A 214 -2.57 -9.41 -10.03
N GLU A 215 -3.26 -8.99 -8.98
CA GLU A 215 -2.65 -8.89 -7.65
C GLU A 215 -2.30 -10.27 -7.13
N GLU A 216 -1.14 -10.37 -6.48
CA GLU A 216 -0.68 -11.61 -5.88
C GLU A 216 -1.57 -12.01 -4.70
N ARG A 217 -1.64 -13.31 -4.50
CA ARG A 217 -2.40 -13.89 -3.41
C ARG A 217 -1.46 -14.48 -2.38
N PHE A 218 -1.84 -14.32 -1.14
CA PHE A 218 -1.16 -15.08 -0.09
C PHE A 218 -1.34 -16.59 -0.30
N THR A 219 -0.29 -17.34 -0.25
CA THR A 219 -0.31 -18.77 -0.54
C THR A 219 -0.32 -19.64 0.70
N GLY A 220 -0.16 -19.09 1.90
CA GLY A 220 -0.21 -19.83 3.16
C GLY A 220 -1.58 -20.49 3.39
N ARG A 221 -1.57 -21.73 3.84
CA ARG A 221 -2.77 -22.52 4.17
C ARG A 221 -2.94 -22.59 5.68
N LEU A 222 -4.14 -22.32 6.16
CA LEU A 222 -4.56 -22.76 7.49
C LEU A 222 -5.00 -24.21 7.40
N HIS A 223 -4.49 -25.03 8.29
CA HIS A 223 -4.93 -26.39 8.51
C HIS A 223 -6.13 -26.44 9.46
#